data_e02892a889139e158f9579a1db4c77f6
#
_entry.id   e02892a889139e158f9579a1db4c77f6
#
_cell.length_a   1.000
_cell.length_b   1.000
_cell.length_c   1.000
_cell.angle_alpha   90.00
_cell.angle_beta   90.00
_cell.angle_gamma   90.00
#
_symmetry.space_group_name_H-M   'P 1'
#
loop_
_entity.id
_entity.type
_entity.pdbx_description
1 polymer ?
#
loop_
_entity_poly.entity_id
_entity_poly.type
_entity_poly.pdbx_seq_one_letter_code
_entity_poly.pdbx_strand_id
1 'polypeptide(L)'
;EPLAEGEEEIAYELVAGGVYEMDGNIDLGTTTLTIRGDKVNHAKLTMKRNASFINRGAGLKIKFIDFDFDADTYSASNSRGVVMFNSTEAGIVQQPYVFQSCTIKDLPVPLYYCNNGYALSSLSITDCLVSINTASTIFIAFNGQGWIKDLSFSNSTIYYTVPGSAYFVQMRGRTPSNFSGSGWSTSLRFYQIGTNNRFFNNVINSNSAVFFLEMQNTIFADCVVSSATGTEGVFRRICNAGNYGNVNYTLGYNTYYYSAVPGGFLDYDTSDENGRDHSGTAIKVEPKFVNAANGDFTLSSSEHIANRCGDPRWLPTTE
;
A
#
# COMPACT_ATOMS: atom_id res chain seq x y z
N GLU A 1 14.35 8.76 -13.97
CA GLU A 1 14.18 10.14 -14.47
C GLU A 1 15.40 10.94 -14.05
N PRO A 2 15.88 11.85 -14.88
CA PRO A 2 16.97 12.72 -14.48
C PRO A 2 16.51 13.63 -13.32
N LEU A 3 17.45 13.93 -12.42
CA LEU A 3 17.21 14.93 -11.36
C LEU A 3 16.94 16.30 -11.96
N ALA A 4 16.08 17.09 -11.33
CA ALA A 4 15.95 18.49 -11.68
C ALA A 4 17.23 19.24 -11.33
N GLU A 5 17.50 20.35 -12.04
CA GLU A 5 18.70 21.14 -11.81
C GLU A 5 18.73 21.68 -10.38
N GLY A 6 19.75 21.34 -9.62
CA GLY A 6 19.90 21.71 -8.21
C GLY A 6 19.40 20.69 -7.20
N GLU A 7 18.90 19.53 -7.64
CA GLU A 7 18.52 18.43 -6.74
C GLU A 7 19.74 17.53 -6.46
N GLU A 8 19.96 17.26 -5.18
CA GLU A 8 20.95 16.28 -4.74
C GLU A 8 20.28 14.95 -4.41
N GLU A 9 20.81 13.88 -4.95
CA GLU A 9 20.43 12.51 -4.58
C GLU A 9 21.64 11.76 -4.02
N ILE A 10 21.52 11.25 -2.81
CA ILE A 10 22.51 10.34 -2.24
C ILE A 10 22.05 8.91 -2.54
N ALA A 11 22.90 8.13 -3.20
CA ALA A 11 22.67 6.74 -3.50
C ALA A 11 23.66 5.84 -2.73
N TYR A 12 23.11 4.91 -1.95
CA TYR A 12 23.87 3.84 -1.32
C TYR A 12 23.61 2.53 -2.05
N GLU A 13 24.67 1.95 -2.59
CA GLU A 13 24.61 0.61 -3.17
C GLU A 13 25.11 -0.40 -2.15
N LEU A 14 24.23 -1.32 -1.78
CA LEU A 14 24.55 -2.36 -0.81
C LEU A 14 25.15 -3.57 -1.53
N VAL A 15 26.09 -4.23 -0.87
CA VAL A 15 26.73 -5.43 -1.40
C VAL A 15 25.71 -6.54 -1.62
N ALA A 16 25.83 -7.27 -2.72
CA ALA A 16 24.98 -8.42 -3.02
C ALA A 16 24.97 -9.42 -1.86
N GLY A 17 23.77 -9.73 -1.33
CA GLY A 17 23.58 -10.60 -0.18
C GLY A 17 24.16 -10.05 1.13
N GLY A 18 24.59 -8.80 1.17
CA GLY A 18 25.10 -8.16 2.37
C GLY A 18 24.06 -8.08 3.48
N VAL A 19 24.50 -8.19 4.73
CA VAL A 19 23.64 -8.09 5.92
C VAL A 19 23.96 -6.81 6.65
N TYR A 20 22.95 -6.00 6.88
CA TYR A 20 23.06 -4.68 7.50
C TYR A 20 22.10 -4.58 8.67
N GLU A 21 22.42 -3.72 9.61
CA GLU A 21 21.57 -3.40 10.76
C GLU A 21 21.33 -1.90 10.80
N MET A 22 20.07 -1.55 11.00
CA MET A 22 19.66 -0.17 11.25
C MET A 22 19.24 -0.06 12.72
N ASP A 23 20.10 0.57 13.52
CA ASP A 23 19.90 0.72 14.96
C ASP A 23 19.66 2.19 15.31
N GLY A 24 18.41 2.60 15.25
CA GLY A 24 17.97 3.97 15.45
C GLY A 24 17.54 4.65 14.15
N ASN A 25 17.16 5.92 14.26
CA ASN A 25 16.58 6.69 13.17
C ASN A 25 17.65 7.19 12.19
N ILE A 26 17.30 7.18 10.90
CA ILE A 26 18.00 7.92 9.85
C ILE A 26 17.16 9.15 9.51
N ASP A 27 17.69 10.34 9.74
CA ASP A 27 17.08 11.59 9.35
C ASP A 27 17.41 11.88 7.89
N LEU A 28 16.40 11.92 7.04
CA LEU A 28 16.56 12.13 5.60
C LEU A 28 16.89 13.60 5.26
N GLY A 29 16.64 14.53 6.19
CA GLY A 29 16.82 15.95 5.92
C GLY A 29 15.99 16.42 4.74
N THR A 30 16.63 17.12 3.80
CA THR A 30 16.03 17.62 2.55
C THR A 30 16.58 16.92 1.30
N THR A 31 17.52 15.99 1.46
CA THR A 31 18.19 15.28 0.37
C THR A 31 17.49 13.96 0.08
N THR A 32 17.16 13.71 -1.18
CA THR A 32 16.57 12.42 -1.58
C THR A 32 17.57 11.30 -1.41
N LEU A 33 17.16 10.26 -0.69
CA LEU A 33 17.96 9.07 -0.42
C LEU A 33 17.51 7.91 -1.29
N THR A 34 18.45 7.28 -1.98
CA THR A 34 18.27 5.98 -2.63
C THR A 34 19.10 4.93 -1.92
N ILE A 35 18.48 3.82 -1.49
CA ILE A 35 19.16 2.64 -0.98
C ILE A 35 18.82 1.49 -1.94
N ARG A 36 19.86 0.88 -2.52
CA ARG A 36 19.68 -0.15 -3.52
C ARG A 36 20.55 -1.38 -3.23
N GLY A 37 19.94 -2.54 -3.14
CA GLY A 37 20.63 -3.83 -3.15
C GLY A 37 20.86 -4.37 -4.57
N ASP A 38 21.38 -5.56 -4.67
CA ASP A 38 21.51 -6.31 -5.91
C ASP A 38 20.16 -6.93 -6.31
N LYS A 39 19.85 -6.96 -7.61
CA LYS A 39 18.57 -7.44 -8.13
C LYS A 39 18.33 -8.93 -7.96
N VAL A 40 19.38 -9.73 -7.87
CA VAL A 40 19.30 -11.19 -7.83
C VAL A 40 19.55 -11.69 -6.41
N ASN A 41 20.50 -11.06 -5.70
CA ASN A 41 20.86 -11.41 -4.35
C ASN A 41 20.65 -10.19 -3.45
N HIS A 42 19.42 -9.99 -3.01
CA HIS A 42 19.03 -8.83 -2.21
C HIS A 42 19.90 -8.67 -0.96
N ALA A 43 20.17 -7.45 -0.59
CA ALA A 43 20.74 -7.15 0.71
C ALA A 43 19.66 -7.27 1.80
N LYS A 44 20.05 -7.79 2.95
CA LYS A 44 19.17 -7.88 4.13
C LYS A 44 19.39 -6.67 5.04
N LEU A 45 18.31 -6.02 5.45
CA LEU A 45 18.32 -4.92 6.41
C LEU A 45 17.48 -5.28 7.64
N THR A 46 18.15 -5.48 8.78
CA THR A 46 17.47 -5.75 10.05
C THR A 46 17.24 -4.44 10.80
N MET A 47 15.98 -4.14 11.05
CA MET A 47 15.53 -2.98 11.83
C MET A 47 15.58 -3.31 13.32
N LYS A 48 16.26 -2.48 14.11
CA LYS A 48 16.42 -2.66 15.56
C LYS A 48 15.86 -1.49 16.35
N ARG A 49 15.51 -1.72 17.61
CA ARG A 49 14.99 -0.73 18.56
C ARG A 49 13.84 0.08 17.97
N ASN A 50 14.08 1.33 17.68
CA ASN A 50 13.11 2.28 17.12
C ASN A 50 13.56 2.82 15.76
N ALA A 51 14.27 2.01 15.00
CA ALA A 51 14.75 2.39 13.67
C ALA A 51 13.60 2.83 12.76
N SER A 52 13.77 4.00 12.16
CA SER A 52 12.83 4.58 11.19
C SER A 52 13.59 5.57 10.30
N PHE A 53 13.15 5.69 9.06
CA PHE A 53 13.55 6.79 8.19
C PHE A 53 12.69 8.02 8.52
N ILE A 54 13.29 9.07 9.02
CA ILE A 54 12.57 10.30 9.40
C ILE A 54 12.59 11.29 8.25
N ASN A 55 11.42 11.59 7.73
CA ASN A 55 11.28 12.55 6.64
C ASN A 55 11.13 13.99 7.14
N ARG A 56 11.86 14.90 6.49
CA ARG A 56 11.77 16.35 6.65
C ARG A 56 11.60 17.09 5.33
N GLY A 57 11.00 16.46 4.32
CA GLY A 57 10.79 17.04 3.00
C GLY A 57 11.59 16.39 1.88
N ALA A 58 12.41 15.38 2.20
CA ALA A 58 13.17 14.59 1.21
C ALA A 58 12.35 13.45 0.64
N GLY A 59 12.75 12.91 -0.51
CA GLY A 59 12.27 11.66 -1.08
C GLY A 59 13.03 10.44 -0.55
N LEU A 60 12.49 9.24 -0.78
CA LEU A 60 13.12 7.98 -0.41
C LEU A 60 12.83 6.90 -1.43
N LYS A 61 13.89 6.30 -1.97
CA LYS A 61 13.77 5.16 -2.89
C LYS A 61 14.52 3.97 -2.30
N ILE A 62 13.80 2.89 -2.05
CA ILE A 62 14.34 1.63 -1.52
C ILE A 62 14.08 0.53 -2.53
N LYS A 63 15.15 -0.17 -2.95
CA LYS A 63 15.06 -1.18 -4.00
C LYS A 63 15.90 -2.41 -3.69
N PHE A 64 15.33 -3.59 -3.96
CA PHE A 64 16.04 -4.87 -3.85
C PHE A 64 16.61 -5.12 -2.45
N ILE A 65 15.79 -4.92 -1.43
CA ILE A 65 16.14 -5.08 -0.02
C ILE A 65 15.12 -5.97 0.67
N ASP A 66 15.62 -6.92 1.45
CA ASP A 66 14.83 -7.76 2.34
C ASP A 66 14.88 -7.19 3.75
N PHE A 67 13.73 -6.72 4.22
CA PHE A 67 13.58 -6.17 5.57
C PHE A 67 13.23 -7.27 6.57
N ASP A 68 13.87 -7.18 7.72
CA ASP A 68 13.55 -7.98 8.89
C ASP A 68 13.46 -7.06 10.12
N PHE A 69 12.76 -7.51 11.16
CA PHE A 69 12.60 -6.75 12.39
C PHE A 69 13.11 -7.61 13.55
N ASP A 70 14.05 -7.07 14.30
CA ASP A 70 14.62 -7.77 15.46
C ASP A 70 13.55 -7.90 16.55
N ALA A 71 13.06 -9.12 16.76
CA ALA A 71 11.97 -9.39 17.68
C ALA A 71 12.27 -9.04 19.14
N ASP A 72 13.55 -9.06 19.53
CA ASP A 72 13.99 -8.80 20.89
C ASP A 72 14.15 -7.30 21.20
N THR A 73 14.47 -6.53 20.17
CA THR A 73 14.84 -5.11 20.36
C THR A 73 13.91 -4.14 19.64
N TYR A 74 13.26 -4.53 18.54
CA TYR A 74 12.43 -3.59 17.79
C TYR A 74 11.15 -3.23 18.56
N SER A 75 10.99 -1.94 18.85
CA SER A 75 9.85 -1.43 19.60
C SER A 75 8.69 -1.10 18.65
N ALA A 76 7.71 -2.00 18.56
CA ALA A 76 6.49 -1.74 17.82
C ALA A 76 5.62 -0.69 18.53
N SER A 77 5.05 0.24 17.77
CA SER A 77 4.12 1.26 18.28
C SER A 77 3.18 1.71 17.17
N ASN A 78 1.91 1.90 17.48
CA ASN A 78 0.90 2.39 16.52
C ASN A 78 1.15 3.85 16.06
N SER A 79 2.07 4.55 16.71
CA SER A 79 2.46 5.92 16.36
C SER A 79 3.81 5.97 15.65
N ARG A 80 4.19 4.89 14.98
CA ARG A 80 5.50 4.72 14.36
C ARG A 80 5.35 4.05 13.00
N GLY A 81 6.34 4.20 12.12
CA GLY A 81 6.41 3.53 10.83
C GLY A 81 7.86 3.28 10.42
N VAL A 82 8.06 2.45 9.42
CA VAL A 82 9.38 2.30 8.78
C VAL A 82 9.84 3.65 8.22
N VAL A 83 8.91 4.37 7.59
CA VAL A 83 9.09 5.77 7.18
C VAL A 83 8.13 6.64 8.00
N MET A 84 8.68 7.63 8.68
CA MET A 84 7.92 8.55 9.54
C MET A 84 8.01 9.98 9.03
N PHE A 85 6.86 10.63 8.97
CA PHE A 85 6.75 12.06 8.75
C PHE A 85 6.55 12.73 10.10
N ASN A 86 7.65 13.10 10.74
CA ASN A 86 7.68 13.55 12.13
C ASN A 86 8.22 14.98 12.24
N SER A 87 7.57 15.91 11.56
CA SER A 87 7.84 17.33 11.72
C SER A 87 6.58 18.06 12.20
N THR A 88 6.77 19.13 12.94
CA THR A 88 5.70 20.07 13.30
C THR A 88 5.30 20.96 12.13
N GLU A 89 6.10 20.97 11.07
CA GLU A 89 5.86 21.77 9.87
C GLU A 89 5.11 20.95 8.83
N ALA A 90 4.05 21.50 8.29
CA ALA A 90 3.37 20.96 7.13
C ALA A 90 4.21 21.22 5.87
N GLY A 91 4.24 20.27 4.96
CA GLY A 91 5.04 20.41 3.74
C GLY A 91 4.48 19.59 2.57
N ILE A 92 4.90 20.00 1.35
CA ILE A 92 4.68 19.20 0.14
C ILE A 92 6.00 18.58 -0.25
N VAL A 93 6.03 17.24 -0.30
CA VAL A 93 7.20 16.50 -0.79
C VAL A 93 6.97 16.18 -2.26
N GLN A 94 7.73 16.82 -3.12
CA GLN A 94 7.68 16.63 -4.57
C GLN A 94 8.44 15.38 -5.01
N GLN A 95 9.47 15.02 -4.26
CA GLN A 95 10.29 13.86 -4.55
C GLN A 95 9.53 12.55 -4.32
N PRO A 96 9.75 11.51 -5.16
CA PRO A 96 9.02 10.27 -5.07
C PRO A 96 9.43 9.43 -3.85
N TYR A 97 8.46 8.69 -3.33
CA TYR A 97 8.68 7.57 -2.43
C TYR A 97 8.47 6.28 -3.18
N VAL A 98 9.47 5.41 -3.16
CA VAL A 98 9.46 4.16 -3.91
C VAL A 98 9.95 3.01 -3.04
N PHE A 99 9.16 1.94 -2.96
CA PHE A 99 9.60 0.59 -2.58
C PHE A 99 9.47 -0.30 -3.80
N GLN A 100 10.59 -0.86 -4.24
CA GLN A 100 10.62 -1.69 -5.44
C GLN A 100 11.37 -3.00 -5.20
N SER A 101 10.74 -4.11 -5.54
CA SER A 101 11.32 -5.46 -5.43
C SER A 101 11.90 -5.72 -4.02
N CYS A 102 11.12 -5.39 -3.00
CA CYS A 102 11.47 -5.57 -1.61
C CYS A 102 10.65 -6.70 -0.99
N THR A 103 11.30 -7.48 -0.11
CA THR A 103 10.59 -8.37 0.80
C THR A 103 10.55 -7.72 2.18
N ILE A 104 9.37 -7.60 2.77
CA ILE A 104 9.18 -7.06 4.12
C ILE A 104 8.46 -8.13 4.93
N LYS A 105 9.21 -8.77 5.81
CA LYS A 105 8.70 -9.89 6.59
C LYS A 105 8.23 -9.45 7.96
N ASP A 106 7.02 -9.89 8.32
CA ASP A 106 6.45 -9.71 9.65
C ASP A 106 6.45 -8.24 10.13
N LEU A 107 6.06 -7.34 9.24
CA LEU A 107 5.99 -5.90 9.48
C LEU A 107 5.15 -5.59 10.74
N PRO A 108 5.75 -5.08 11.82
CA PRO A 108 5.06 -4.87 13.09
C PRO A 108 4.46 -3.46 13.24
N VAL A 109 4.77 -2.55 12.32
CA VAL A 109 4.36 -1.14 12.31
C VAL A 109 3.91 -0.73 10.92
N PRO A 110 3.25 0.41 10.72
CA PRO A 110 2.99 0.94 9.38
C PRO A 110 4.27 1.04 8.54
N LEU A 111 4.18 0.73 7.25
CA LEU A 111 5.28 1.04 6.33
C LEU A 111 5.50 2.54 6.25
N TYR A 112 4.42 3.30 6.15
CA TYR A 112 4.42 4.77 6.21
C TYR A 112 3.51 5.27 7.32
N TYR A 113 4.02 6.16 8.15
CA TYR A 113 3.26 6.81 9.21
C TYR A 113 3.36 8.33 9.10
N CYS A 114 2.22 9.00 9.05
CA CYS A 114 2.11 10.46 9.05
C CYS A 114 0.99 10.91 10.00
N ASN A 115 1.34 11.73 10.97
CA ASN A 115 0.39 12.35 11.89
C ASN A 115 0.31 13.87 11.71
N ASN A 116 1.05 14.42 10.75
CA ASN A 116 1.18 15.85 10.49
C ASN A 116 0.73 16.19 9.07
N GLY A 117 0.65 17.47 8.75
CA GLY A 117 0.16 17.99 7.48
C GLY A 117 1.17 17.84 6.31
N TYR A 118 1.60 16.61 5.99
CA TYR A 118 2.42 16.34 4.82
C TYR A 118 1.58 15.90 3.62
N ALA A 119 1.90 16.42 2.46
CA ALA A 119 1.41 15.91 1.19
C ALA A 119 2.58 15.32 0.39
N LEU A 120 2.41 14.09 -0.09
CA LEU A 120 3.35 13.44 -0.99
C LEU A 120 2.85 13.58 -2.42
N SER A 121 3.75 13.94 -3.34
CA SER A 121 3.42 13.92 -4.76
C SER A 121 3.20 12.50 -5.26
N SER A 122 4.05 11.55 -4.84
CA SER A 122 3.88 10.14 -5.22
C SER A 122 4.46 9.17 -4.20
N LEU A 123 3.79 8.02 -4.08
CA LEU A 123 4.24 6.86 -3.36
C LEU A 123 3.93 5.62 -4.18
N SER A 124 4.94 4.82 -4.49
CA SER A 124 4.78 3.59 -5.26
C SER A 124 5.38 2.37 -4.53
N ILE A 125 4.65 1.27 -4.58
CA ILE A 125 5.06 -0.04 -4.07
C ILE A 125 4.92 -1.02 -5.21
N THR A 126 6.06 -1.53 -5.70
CA THR A 126 6.12 -2.33 -6.92
C THR A 126 6.95 -3.58 -6.70
N ASP A 127 6.47 -4.72 -7.18
CA ASP A 127 7.14 -6.02 -7.08
C ASP A 127 7.50 -6.44 -5.63
N CYS A 128 6.73 -6.00 -4.64
CA CYS A 128 7.00 -6.25 -3.24
C CYS A 128 6.23 -7.45 -2.70
N LEU A 129 6.84 -8.13 -1.72
CA LEU A 129 6.20 -9.15 -0.91
C LEU A 129 6.20 -8.69 0.55
N VAL A 130 5.04 -8.46 1.12
CA VAL A 130 4.90 -7.91 2.47
C VAL A 130 4.00 -8.79 3.32
N SER A 131 4.51 -9.29 4.45
CA SER A 131 3.69 -9.87 5.50
C SER A 131 3.58 -8.92 6.69
N ILE A 132 2.39 -8.86 7.32
CA ILE A 132 2.09 -8.03 8.48
C ILE A 132 1.63 -8.94 9.60
N ASN A 133 2.33 -8.91 10.73
CA ASN A 133 2.11 -9.86 11.82
C ASN A 133 1.27 -9.32 12.98
N THR A 134 0.69 -8.14 12.84
CA THR A 134 -0.14 -7.53 13.88
C THR A 134 -1.54 -7.20 13.38
N ALA A 135 -2.55 -7.49 14.19
CA ALA A 135 -3.96 -7.29 13.87
C ALA A 135 -4.36 -5.80 13.73
N SER A 136 -3.58 -4.88 14.29
CA SER A 136 -3.89 -3.45 14.37
C SER A 136 -3.04 -2.56 13.47
N THR A 137 -2.04 -3.10 12.80
CA THR A 137 -1.15 -2.30 11.96
C THR A 137 -1.85 -1.87 10.67
N ILE A 138 -1.93 -0.58 10.47
CA ILE A 138 -2.35 0.05 9.22
C ILE A 138 -1.13 0.09 8.30
N PHE A 139 -1.23 -0.46 7.08
CA PHE A 139 -0.07 -0.53 6.19
C PHE A 139 0.44 0.85 5.77
N ILE A 140 -0.46 1.72 5.31
CA ILE A 140 -0.18 3.14 5.00
C ILE A 140 -1.05 4.01 5.91
N ALA A 141 -0.45 4.61 6.95
CA ALA A 141 -1.17 5.29 8.03
C ALA A 141 -0.96 6.80 7.98
N PHE A 142 -1.79 7.50 7.24
CA PHE A 142 -1.87 8.96 7.22
C PHE A 142 -3.04 9.42 8.09
N ASN A 143 -2.87 9.28 9.40
CA ASN A 143 -3.94 9.43 10.42
C ASN A 143 -4.34 10.89 10.71
N GLY A 144 -3.48 11.84 10.41
CA GLY A 144 -3.70 13.24 10.75
C GLY A 144 -4.23 14.05 9.58
N GLN A 145 -3.37 14.87 9.01
CA GLN A 145 -3.65 15.77 7.91
C GLN A 145 -2.84 15.44 6.66
N GLY A 146 -2.30 14.21 6.59
CA GLY A 146 -1.46 13.79 5.48
C GLY A 146 -2.25 13.39 4.25
N TRP A 147 -1.64 13.57 3.09
CA TRP A 147 -2.23 13.28 1.80
C TRP A 147 -1.21 12.70 0.83
N ILE A 148 -1.63 11.76 0.00
CA ILE A 148 -0.81 11.24 -1.10
C ILE A 148 -1.55 11.53 -2.39
N LYS A 149 -0.92 12.26 -3.31
CA LYS A 149 -1.51 12.61 -4.59
C LYS A 149 -1.58 11.40 -5.53
N ASP A 150 -0.46 10.74 -5.71
CA ASP A 150 -0.33 9.53 -6.52
C ASP A 150 0.11 8.36 -5.64
N LEU A 151 -0.82 7.44 -5.33
CA LEU A 151 -0.54 6.22 -4.59
C LEU A 151 -0.71 5.04 -5.53
N SER A 152 0.33 4.25 -5.73
CA SER A 152 0.29 3.10 -6.61
C SER A 152 0.86 1.84 -5.97
N PHE A 153 0.15 0.73 -6.19
CA PHE A 153 0.60 -0.62 -5.88
C PHE A 153 0.59 -1.42 -7.17
N SER A 154 1.67 -2.13 -7.46
CA SER A 154 1.73 -2.97 -8.65
C SER A 154 2.56 -4.24 -8.43
N ASN A 155 2.13 -5.34 -9.02
CA ASN A 155 2.84 -6.62 -9.00
C ASN A 155 3.26 -7.04 -7.58
N SER A 156 2.42 -6.80 -6.59
CA SER A 156 2.79 -6.96 -5.19
C SER A 156 1.80 -7.85 -4.45
N THR A 157 2.31 -8.57 -3.46
CA THR A 157 1.50 -9.33 -2.51
C THR A 157 1.68 -8.72 -1.12
N ILE A 158 0.58 -8.29 -0.53
CA ILE A 158 0.55 -7.71 0.81
C ILE A 158 -0.53 -8.41 1.62
N TYR A 159 -0.14 -9.03 2.72
CA TYR A 159 -1.05 -9.86 3.49
C TYR A 159 -0.78 -9.79 4.99
N TYR A 160 -1.82 -10.06 5.79
CA TYR A 160 -1.70 -10.18 7.23
C TYR A 160 -1.62 -11.65 7.61
N THR A 161 -0.69 -11.98 8.46
CA THR A 161 -0.52 -13.34 9.00
C THR A 161 -1.47 -13.62 10.15
N VAL A 162 -2.10 -12.58 10.70
CA VAL A 162 -3.08 -12.67 11.79
C VAL A 162 -4.37 -11.96 11.42
N PRO A 163 -5.54 -12.50 11.77
CA PRO A 163 -6.82 -11.82 11.57
C PRO A 163 -6.84 -10.48 12.32
N GLY A 164 -7.34 -9.43 11.69
CA GLY A 164 -7.37 -8.12 12.31
C GLY A 164 -8.46 -7.21 11.77
N SER A 165 -8.52 -6.02 12.34
CA SER A 165 -9.46 -4.96 11.96
C SER A 165 -8.78 -3.70 11.44
N ALA A 166 -7.48 -3.78 11.16
CA ALA A 166 -6.71 -2.63 10.66
C ALA A 166 -7.12 -2.24 9.25
N TYR A 167 -7.00 -0.98 8.96
CA TYR A 167 -7.10 -0.46 7.61
C TYR A 167 -5.84 -0.82 6.82
N PHE A 168 -5.99 -1.05 5.54
CA PHE A 168 -4.85 -1.22 4.66
C PHE A 168 -4.20 0.13 4.33
N VAL A 169 -4.98 1.06 3.82
CA VAL A 169 -4.58 2.45 3.61
C VAL A 169 -5.54 3.35 4.37
N GLN A 170 -5.03 4.20 5.21
CA GLN A 170 -5.81 5.22 5.90
C GLN A 170 -5.26 6.60 5.54
N MET A 171 -6.03 7.35 4.78
CA MET A 171 -5.82 8.77 4.57
C MET A 171 -7.03 9.50 5.16
N ARG A 172 -6.92 9.98 6.39
CA ARG A 172 -7.95 10.83 7.00
C ARG A 172 -7.73 12.27 6.54
N GLY A 173 -7.87 12.48 5.21
CA GLY A 173 -7.51 13.74 4.66
C GLY A 173 -8.56 14.82 4.87
N ARG A 174 -8.29 15.73 5.75
CA ARG A 174 -8.51 17.12 5.36
C ARG A 174 -7.29 17.50 4.54
N THR A 175 -7.49 18.01 3.34
CA THR A 175 -6.44 18.75 2.66
C THR A 175 -5.87 19.72 3.68
N PRO A 176 -4.58 19.66 4.01
CA PRO A 176 -4.01 20.63 4.94
C PRO A 176 -4.43 22.03 4.48
N SER A 177 -4.82 22.90 5.41
CA SER A 177 -5.33 24.22 5.09
C SER A 177 -4.36 25.06 4.26
N ASN A 178 -3.08 24.75 4.32
CA ASN A 178 -2.00 25.35 3.53
C ASN A 178 -1.86 24.76 2.10
N PHE A 179 -2.63 23.73 1.74
CA PHE A 179 -2.67 23.16 0.38
C PHE A 179 -3.95 23.52 -0.36
N SER A 180 -4.78 24.38 0.20
CA SER A 180 -6.04 24.80 -0.40
C SER A 180 -5.79 25.55 -1.72
N GLY A 181 -6.47 25.15 -2.76
CA GLY A 181 -6.56 25.88 -4.03
C GLY A 181 -5.76 25.33 -5.21
N SER A 182 -4.99 24.27 -5.07
CA SER A 182 -4.08 23.82 -6.13
C SER A 182 -4.54 22.62 -6.95
N GLY A 183 -5.81 22.28 -7.00
CA GLY A 183 -6.31 21.20 -7.89
C GLY A 183 -5.67 19.82 -7.65
N TRP A 184 -5.31 19.52 -6.41
CA TRP A 184 -4.76 18.23 -6.06
C TRP A 184 -5.81 17.15 -6.20
N SER A 185 -5.57 16.18 -7.05
CA SER A 185 -6.34 14.94 -7.14
C SER A 185 -5.48 13.80 -6.63
N THR A 186 -6.10 12.82 -5.97
CA THR A 186 -5.42 11.59 -5.63
C THR A 186 -5.75 10.56 -6.68
N SER A 187 -4.72 10.03 -7.34
CA SER A 187 -4.83 8.84 -8.18
C SER A 187 -4.50 7.63 -7.33
N LEU A 188 -5.48 6.76 -7.13
CA LEU A 188 -5.30 5.50 -6.44
C LEU A 188 -5.30 4.39 -7.49
N ARG A 189 -4.14 3.73 -7.64
CA ARG A 189 -3.96 2.67 -8.62
C ARG A 189 -3.61 1.37 -7.93
N PHE A 190 -4.41 0.35 -8.21
CA PHE A 190 -4.15 -1.02 -7.81
C PHE A 190 -3.97 -1.85 -9.08
N TYR A 191 -2.82 -2.46 -9.25
CA TYR A 191 -2.53 -3.25 -10.43
C TYR A 191 -1.84 -4.55 -10.04
N GLN A 192 -2.42 -5.69 -10.39
CA GLN A 192 -1.92 -7.02 -10.12
C GLN A 192 -1.48 -7.25 -8.65
N ILE A 193 -2.32 -6.87 -7.68
CA ILE A 193 -2.06 -7.10 -6.27
C ILE A 193 -2.88 -8.28 -5.78
N GLY A 194 -2.20 -9.24 -5.15
CA GLY A 194 -2.83 -10.27 -4.33
C GLY A 194 -2.80 -9.86 -2.86
N THR A 195 -3.92 -9.92 -2.17
CA THR A 195 -4.00 -9.61 -0.75
C THR A 195 -5.13 -10.38 -0.07
N ASN A 196 -4.92 -10.83 1.16
CA ASN A 196 -5.95 -11.43 2.00
C ASN A 196 -6.45 -10.45 3.07
N ASN A 197 -6.37 -9.15 2.82
CA ASN A 197 -6.55 -8.15 3.84
C ASN A 197 -7.74 -7.23 3.67
N ARG A 198 -8.04 -6.53 4.77
CA ARG A 198 -9.07 -5.52 4.83
C ARG A 198 -8.60 -4.22 4.20
N PHE A 199 -9.29 -3.81 3.15
CA PHE A 199 -9.12 -2.55 2.47
C PHE A 199 -10.12 -1.53 3.00
N PHE A 200 -9.73 -0.59 3.86
CA PHE A 200 -10.68 0.34 4.42
C PHE A 200 -10.19 1.76 4.52
N ASN A 201 -11.15 2.65 4.31
CA ASN A 201 -11.07 4.08 4.48
C ASN A 201 -9.92 4.75 3.76
N ASN A 202 -9.99 4.74 2.44
CA ASN A 202 -9.56 5.93 1.76
C ASN A 202 -10.64 6.98 1.99
N VAL A 203 -10.56 7.70 3.12
CA VAL A 203 -11.29 8.94 3.22
C VAL A 203 -10.49 9.96 2.44
N ILE A 204 -10.68 9.96 1.14
CA ILE A 204 -10.33 11.10 0.33
C ILE A 204 -11.48 12.08 0.51
N ASN A 205 -11.40 12.84 1.58
CA ASN A 205 -12.36 13.86 1.88
C ASN A 205 -11.85 15.18 1.33
N SER A 206 -12.13 15.40 0.06
CA SER A 206 -11.94 16.71 -0.53
C SER A 206 -13.21 17.08 -1.29
N ASN A 207 -13.84 18.14 -0.88
CA ASN A 207 -15.04 18.68 -1.54
C ASN A 207 -14.76 19.21 -2.95
N SER A 208 -13.53 19.11 -3.46
CA SER A 208 -13.11 19.69 -4.73
C SER A 208 -12.06 18.90 -5.51
N ALA A 209 -11.63 17.72 -5.06
CA ALA A 209 -10.64 16.94 -5.78
C ALA A 209 -11.31 16.03 -6.82
N VAL A 210 -10.82 16.09 -8.06
CA VAL A 210 -11.09 15.06 -9.05
C VAL A 210 -10.41 13.79 -8.56
N PHE A 211 -11.19 12.76 -8.32
CA PHE A 211 -10.69 11.49 -7.85
C PHE A 211 -10.58 10.52 -9.02
N PHE A 212 -9.48 9.79 -9.07
CA PHE A 212 -9.24 8.74 -10.04
C PHE A 212 -8.93 7.44 -9.31
N LEU A 213 -9.66 6.38 -9.62
CA LEU A 213 -9.44 5.04 -9.09
C LEU A 213 -9.22 4.08 -10.24
N GLU A 214 -8.03 3.51 -10.32
CA GLU A 214 -7.72 2.43 -11.25
C GLU A 214 -7.47 1.15 -10.47
N MET A 215 -8.22 0.10 -10.79
CA MET A 215 -8.02 -1.23 -10.24
C MET A 215 -8.14 -2.24 -11.37
N GLN A 216 -7.05 -2.94 -11.65
CA GLN A 216 -7.00 -3.92 -12.73
C GLN A 216 -6.30 -5.18 -12.26
N ASN A 217 -6.82 -6.33 -12.66
CA ASN A 217 -6.24 -7.64 -12.42
C ASN A 217 -5.87 -7.89 -10.95
N THR A 218 -6.62 -7.27 -10.02
CA THR A 218 -6.31 -7.30 -8.59
C THR A 218 -7.22 -8.28 -7.87
N ILE A 219 -6.63 -9.09 -7.01
CA ILE A 219 -7.36 -10.03 -6.17
C ILE A 219 -7.42 -9.47 -4.74
N PHE A 220 -8.64 -9.15 -4.30
CA PHE A 220 -8.95 -8.81 -2.93
C PHE A 220 -9.56 -10.04 -2.26
N ALA A 221 -8.77 -10.69 -1.41
CA ALA A 221 -9.20 -11.88 -0.71
C ALA A 221 -9.34 -11.60 0.79
N ASP A 222 -10.52 -11.89 1.33
CA ASP A 222 -10.90 -11.67 2.73
C ASP A 222 -10.73 -10.22 3.23
N CYS A 223 -10.83 -9.26 2.30
CA CYS A 223 -10.71 -7.83 2.57
C CYS A 223 -12.07 -7.26 3.03
N VAL A 224 -12.59 -7.75 4.14
CA VAL A 224 -13.91 -7.37 4.68
C VAL A 224 -13.84 -6.82 6.09
N VAL A 225 -14.82 -5.99 6.44
CA VAL A 225 -15.11 -5.60 7.83
C VAL A 225 -16.49 -6.07 8.23
N SER A 226 -16.57 -6.66 9.40
CA SER A 226 -17.82 -6.78 10.12
C SER A 226 -18.21 -5.42 10.68
N SER A 227 -19.37 -4.91 10.32
CA SER A 227 -19.94 -3.67 10.86
C SER A 227 -21.29 -3.95 11.53
N ALA A 228 -21.81 -2.98 12.26
CA ALA A 228 -23.14 -3.07 12.86
C ALA A 228 -24.27 -3.23 11.82
N THR A 229 -24.01 -2.89 10.57
CA THR A 229 -24.96 -2.96 9.45
C THR A 229 -24.70 -4.15 8.53
N GLY A 230 -23.73 -5.01 8.84
CA GLY A 230 -23.36 -6.19 8.06
C GLY A 230 -21.91 -6.19 7.63
N THR A 231 -21.57 -7.08 6.70
CA THR A 231 -20.23 -7.19 6.15
C THR A 231 -20.04 -6.15 5.04
N GLU A 232 -18.97 -5.39 5.12
CA GLU A 232 -18.60 -4.36 4.15
C GLU A 232 -17.37 -4.80 3.36
N GLY A 233 -17.43 -4.68 2.04
CA GLY A 233 -16.32 -4.98 1.14
C GLY A 233 -15.42 -3.76 0.86
N VAL A 234 -14.51 -3.95 -0.09
CA VAL A 234 -13.47 -2.97 -0.44
C VAL A 234 -14.05 -1.62 -0.84
N PHE A 235 -15.08 -1.61 -1.68
CA PHE A 235 -15.59 -0.35 -2.26
C PHE A 235 -16.27 0.57 -1.27
N ARG A 236 -16.91 0.03 -0.25
CA ARG A 236 -17.71 0.84 0.67
C ARG A 236 -16.92 1.89 1.44
N ARG A 237 -15.60 1.79 1.43
CA ARG A 237 -14.70 2.66 2.19
C ARG A 237 -13.64 3.36 1.34
N ILE A 238 -13.67 3.17 0.01
CA ILE A 238 -12.74 3.87 -0.89
C ILE A 238 -13.11 5.35 -1.01
N CYS A 239 -14.39 5.66 -1.00
CA CYS A 239 -14.90 7.04 -1.09
C CYS A 239 -15.93 7.30 0.00
N ASN A 240 -16.04 8.55 0.44
CA ASN A 240 -17.15 8.95 1.31
C ASN A 240 -18.46 8.91 0.50
N ALA A 241 -19.51 8.30 1.04
CA ALA A 241 -20.79 8.05 0.37
C ALA A 241 -21.45 9.25 -0.34
N GLY A 242 -21.11 10.49 0.06
CA GLY A 242 -21.61 11.70 -0.63
C GLY A 242 -20.82 12.12 -1.87
N ASN A 243 -19.71 11.47 -2.21
CA ASN A 243 -18.78 11.92 -3.25
C ASN A 243 -18.55 10.92 -4.39
N TYR A 244 -19.30 9.82 -4.43
CA TYR A 244 -19.14 8.78 -5.45
C TYR A 244 -19.33 9.29 -6.89
N GLY A 245 -20.19 10.25 -7.11
CA GLY A 245 -20.45 10.84 -8.44
C GLY A 245 -19.26 11.62 -9.03
N ASN A 246 -18.21 11.89 -8.23
CA ASN A 246 -17.04 12.65 -8.67
C ASN A 246 -15.79 11.76 -8.89
N VAL A 247 -15.95 10.44 -8.85
CA VAL A 247 -14.83 9.51 -9.01
C VAL A 247 -14.78 9.01 -10.44
N ASN A 248 -13.63 9.14 -11.08
CA ASN A 248 -13.36 8.49 -12.35
C ASN A 248 -12.80 7.09 -12.09
N TYR A 249 -13.52 6.07 -12.54
CA TYR A 249 -13.13 4.68 -12.36
C TYR A 249 -12.56 4.09 -13.64
N THR A 250 -11.45 3.36 -13.50
CA THR A 250 -10.98 2.40 -14.50
C THR A 250 -10.82 1.06 -13.81
N LEU A 251 -11.74 0.15 -14.04
CA LEU A 251 -11.82 -1.15 -13.39
C LEU A 251 -11.76 -2.26 -14.42
N GLY A 252 -11.07 -3.37 -14.10
CA GLY A 252 -11.03 -4.51 -15.00
C GLY A 252 -10.46 -5.76 -14.36
N TYR A 253 -11.13 -6.89 -14.56
CA TYR A 253 -10.71 -8.22 -14.14
C TYR A 253 -10.32 -8.33 -12.67
N ASN A 254 -10.99 -7.58 -11.79
CA ASN A 254 -10.78 -7.65 -10.35
C ASN A 254 -11.58 -8.78 -9.73
N THR A 255 -11.11 -9.29 -8.59
CA THR A 255 -11.79 -10.29 -7.78
C THR A 255 -11.97 -9.76 -6.37
N TYR A 256 -13.17 -9.93 -5.81
CA TYR A 256 -13.53 -9.54 -4.45
C TYR A 256 -14.09 -10.77 -3.73
N TYR A 257 -13.18 -11.64 -3.28
CA TYR A 257 -13.52 -12.91 -2.65
C TYR A 257 -13.43 -12.83 -1.14
N TYR A 258 -14.46 -13.34 -0.46
CA TYR A 258 -14.59 -13.28 0.98
C TYR A 258 -15.09 -14.61 1.53
N SER A 259 -14.20 -15.39 2.08
CA SER A 259 -14.50 -16.76 2.52
C SER A 259 -15.59 -16.83 3.59
N ALA A 260 -15.76 -15.78 4.40
CA ALA A 260 -16.75 -15.69 5.46
C ALA A 260 -18.13 -15.18 5.01
N VAL A 261 -18.31 -14.87 3.72
CA VAL A 261 -19.57 -14.33 3.19
C VAL A 261 -20.32 -15.41 2.43
N PRO A 262 -21.64 -15.57 2.64
CA PRO A 262 -22.44 -16.48 1.83
C PRO A 262 -22.28 -16.21 0.34
N GLY A 263 -21.90 -17.23 -0.43
CA GLY A 263 -21.59 -17.10 -1.84
C GLY A 263 -20.19 -16.60 -2.16
N GLY A 264 -19.41 -16.18 -1.17
CA GLY A 264 -17.99 -15.85 -1.30
C GLY A 264 -17.69 -14.51 -1.96
N PHE A 265 -18.69 -13.69 -2.34
CA PHE A 265 -18.44 -12.47 -3.11
C PHE A 265 -19.27 -11.28 -2.62
N LEU A 266 -18.64 -10.11 -2.64
CA LEU A 266 -19.25 -8.79 -2.44
C LEU A 266 -18.86 -7.87 -3.61
N ASP A 267 -19.36 -6.63 -3.57
CA ASP A 267 -18.95 -5.56 -4.49
C ASP A 267 -19.25 -5.79 -5.99
N TYR A 268 -20.10 -6.78 -6.32
CA TYR A 268 -20.49 -7.10 -7.70
C TYR A 268 -21.92 -6.69 -8.08
N ASP A 269 -22.62 -6.00 -7.22
CA ASP A 269 -24.00 -5.64 -7.48
C ASP A 269 -24.06 -4.44 -8.44
N THR A 270 -24.72 -4.62 -9.55
CA THR A 270 -24.90 -3.60 -10.60
C THR A 270 -26.03 -2.63 -10.29
N SER A 271 -26.82 -2.87 -9.24
CA SER A 271 -28.00 -2.05 -8.91
C SER A 271 -27.66 -0.79 -8.11
N ASP A 272 -26.45 -0.73 -7.52
CA ASP A 272 -25.99 0.41 -6.74
C ASP A 272 -24.83 1.11 -7.48
N GLU A 273 -25.17 2.24 -8.12
CA GLU A 273 -24.18 3.05 -8.86
C GLU A 273 -23.06 3.63 -7.97
N ASN A 274 -23.18 3.44 -6.66
CA ASN A 274 -22.31 4.05 -5.67
C ASN A 274 -21.36 3.03 -5.05
N GLY A 275 -20.17 2.93 -5.61
CA GLY A 275 -19.04 2.30 -4.94
C GLY A 275 -18.90 0.79 -5.16
N ARG A 276 -19.19 0.28 -6.35
CA ARG A 276 -18.99 -1.13 -6.73
C ARG A 276 -18.37 -1.27 -8.11
N ASP A 277 -17.84 -2.45 -8.42
CA ASP A 277 -17.23 -2.73 -9.71
C ASP A 277 -18.29 -2.89 -10.80
N HIS A 278 -18.41 -1.86 -11.64
CA HIS A 278 -19.32 -1.82 -12.80
C HIS A 278 -18.62 -2.17 -14.12
N SER A 279 -17.38 -2.67 -14.10
CA SER A 279 -16.64 -2.96 -15.34
C SER A 279 -17.29 -4.04 -16.19
N GLY A 280 -18.13 -4.89 -15.60
CA GLY A 280 -18.67 -6.08 -16.25
C GLY A 280 -17.64 -7.20 -16.45
N THR A 281 -16.39 -6.99 -16.06
CA THR A 281 -15.28 -7.95 -16.21
C THR A 281 -14.81 -8.53 -14.89
N ALA A 282 -15.43 -8.17 -13.77
CA ALA A 282 -15.09 -8.69 -12.46
C ALA A 282 -15.21 -10.22 -12.39
N ILE A 283 -14.20 -10.87 -11.82
CA ILE A 283 -14.11 -12.33 -11.76
C ILE A 283 -14.79 -12.84 -10.49
N LYS A 284 -15.87 -13.61 -10.66
CA LYS A 284 -16.69 -14.19 -9.58
C LYS A 284 -16.36 -15.66 -9.33
N VAL A 285 -15.06 -15.93 -9.20
CA VAL A 285 -14.53 -17.26 -8.93
C VAL A 285 -13.57 -17.17 -7.76
N GLU A 286 -13.56 -18.18 -6.91
CA GLU A 286 -12.57 -18.29 -5.83
C GLU A 286 -11.15 -18.34 -6.41
N PRO A 287 -10.19 -17.56 -5.90
CA PRO A 287 -8.79 -17.57 -6.37
C PRO A 287 -8.11 -18.92 -6.20
N LYS A 288 -8.49 -19.70 -5.18
CA LYS A 288 -7.93 -21.01 -4.85
C LYS A 288 -6.41 -20.94 -4.69
N PHE A 289 -5.97 -20.13 -3.75
CA PHE A 289 -4.57 -20.07 -3.35
C PHE A 289 -4.12 -21.41 -2.75
N VAL A 290 -2.89 -21.83 -3.07
CA VAL A 290 -2.33 -23.09 -2.59
C VAL A 290 -2.21 -23.09 -1.06
N ASN A 291 -1.65 -22.05 -0.46
CA ASN A 291 -1.49 -21.95 1.00
C ASN A 291 -1.32 -20.49 1.47
N ALA A 292 -2.34 -19.68 1.27
CA ALA A 292 -2.33 -18.26 1.63
C ALA A 292 -1.99 -17.99 3.10
N ALA A 293 -2.39 -18.90 4.01
CA ALA A 293 -2.10 -18.78 5.44
C ALA A 293 -0.59 -18.78 5.75
N ASN A 294 0.21 -19.41 4.90
CA ASN A 294 1.66 -19.45 5.01
C ASN A 294 2.37 -18.59 3.94
N GLY A 295 1.64 -17.68 3.31
CA GLY A 295 2.20 -16.73 2.33
C GLY A 295 2.40 -17.32 0.93
N ASP A 296 1.86 -18.49 0.63
CA ASP A 296 1.87 -19.06 -0.72
C ASP A 296 0.54 -18.75 -1.42
N PHE A 297 0.57 -17.75 -2.28
CA PHE A 297 -0.56 -17.27 -3.06
C PHE A 297 -0.57 -17.83 -4.49
N THR A 298 0.17 -18.93 -4.74
CA THR A 298 0.13 -19.62 -6.03
C THR A 298 -1.32 -19.91 -6.42
N LEU A 299 -1.70 -19.48 -7.62
CA LEU A 299 -3.06 -19.59 -8.12
C LEU A 299 -3.31 -20.94 -8.77
N SER A 300 -4.43 -21.55 -8.43
CA SER A 300 -4.94 -22.75 -9.13
C SER A 300 -6.25 -22.53 -9.87
N SER A 301 -6.83 -21.34 -9.78
CA SER A 301 -8.00 -20.94 -10.56
C SER A 301 -7.62 -20.62 -12.00
N SER A 302 -8.16 -21.41 -12.94
CA SER A 302 -7.88 -21.23 -14.37
C SER A 302 -8.33 -19.87 -14.91
N GLU A 303 -9.40 -19.31 -14.37
CA GLU A 303 -9.91 -18.00 -14.81
C GLU A 303 -8.97 -16.87 -14.40
N HIS A 304 -8.44 -16.89 -13.18
CA HIS A 304 -7.44 -15.92 -12.73
C HIS A 304 -6.14 -16.03 -13.51
N ILE A 305 -5.70 -17.26 -13.79
CA ILE A 305 -4.50 -17.52 -14.57
C ILE A 305 -4.66 -17.01 -16.01
N ALA A 306 -5.80 -17.31 -16.66
CA ALA A 306 -6.08 -16.88 -18.03
C ALA A 306 -6.12 -15.35 -18.17
N ASN A 307 -6.66 -14.65 -17.16
CA ASN A 307 -6.71 -13.20 -17.14
C ASN A 307 -5.49 -12.55 -16.46
N ARG A 308 -4.49 -13.36 -16.06
CA ARG A 308 -3.27 -12.90 -15.39
C ARG A 308 -3.53 -12.00 -14.18
N CYS A 309 -4.51 -12.40 -13.36
CA CYS A 309 -4.88 -11.67 -12.15
C CYS A 309 -3.94 -11.99 -10.98
N GLY A 310 -3.74 -11.01 -10.12
CA GLY A 310 -2.87 -11.12 -8.97
C GLY A 310 -1.40 -10.83 -9.29
N ASP A 311 -0.56 -11.00 -8.28
CA ASP A 311 0.89 -10.76 -8.38
C ASP A 311 1.53 -11.78 -9.35
N PRO A 312 2.28 -11.32 -10.34
CA PRO A 312 2.90 -12.18 -11.36
C PRO A 312 3.78 -13.31 -10.83
N ARG A 313 4.36 -13.14 -9.63
CA ARG A 313 5.20 -14.19 -9.01
C ARG A 313 4.46 -15.50 -8.73
N TRP A 314 3.13 -15.43 -8.62
CA TRP A 314 2.27 -16.57 -8.31
C TRP A 314 1.56 -17.15 -9.54
N LEU A 315 1.79 -16.56 -10.68
CA LEU A 315 1.25 -17.05 -11.95
C LEU A 315 2.21 -18.05 -12.59
N PRO A 316 1.71 -19.06 -13.33
CA PRO A 316 2.54 -19.91 -14.12
C PRO A 316 3.39 -19.09 -15.11
N THR A 317 4.66 -19.45 -15.24
CA THR A 317 5.51 -18.91 -16.30
C THR A 317 4.90 -19.29 -17.64
N THR A 318 4.62 -18.30 -18.48
CA THR A 318 4.29 -18.56 -19.88
C THR A 318 5.57 -19.03 -20.57
N GLU A 319 5.58 -20.30 -21.00
CA GLU A 319 6.60 -20.81 -21.91
C GLU A 319 6.57 -20.07 -23.26
#